data_6d439abc8e2b578d0ee8879c55585e62
#
_entry.id   6d439abc8e2b578d0ee8879c55585e62
#
_cell.length_a   1.000
_cell.length_b   1.000
_cell.length_c   1.000
_cell.angle_alpha   90.00
_cell.angle_beta   90.00
_cell.angle_gamma   90.00
#
_symmetry.space_group_name_H-M   'P 1'
#
loop_
_entity.id
_entity.type
_entity.pdbx_description
1 polymer ?
#
loop_
_entity_poly.entity_id
_entity_poly.type
_entity_poly.pdbx_seq_one_letter_code
_entity_poly.pdbx_strand_id
1 'polypeptide(L)'
;MKAYEYLKPGHAQLTDKEKPTITSSTDAIIRIVKTTICGTDLHIIKGDTPEVKSHTTLGHEGIGIIEEIGDNVNNFKVGDKVIISCISSCGKCYYCKKGIYAHCENGGGWILGHLVNGTQAEYVKVPFADNSLYHAPSNLKD
;
A
#
# COMPACT_ATOMS: atom_id res chain seq x y z
N MET A 1 -8.85 11.58 -7.51
CA MET A 1 -8.96 11.22 -6.09
C MET A 1 -8.13 12.15 -5.23
N LYS A 2 -8.49 12.34 -3.97
CA LYS A 2 -7.65 13.04 -3.00
C LYS A 2 -6.52 12.13 -2.50
N ALA A 3 -5.30 12.69 -2.38
CA ALA A 3 -4.12 12.01 -1.88
C ALA A 3 -3.23 12.96 -1.08
N TYR A 4 -2.60 12.48 -0.01
CA TYR A 4 -1.64 13.25 0.76
C TYR A 4 -0.23 12.90 0.30
N GLU A 5 0.45 13.84 -0.33
CA GLU A 5 1.72 13.64 -1.03
C GLU A 5 2.88 14.34 -0.35
N TYR A 6 4.02 13.64 -0.29
CA TYR A 6 5.32 14.23 0.00
C TYR A 6 5.83 15.00 -1.22
N LEU A 7 6.33 16.20 -1.02
CA LEU A 7 6.91 17.02 -2.11
C LEU A 7 8.43 17.20 -1.96
N LYS A 8 8.86 17.58 -0.77
CA LYS A 8 10.28 17.82 -0.41
C LYS A 8 10.41 17.87 1.10
N PRO A 9 11.62 17.85 1.66
CA PRO A 9 11.82 17.97 3.10
C PRO A 9 11.04 19.14 3.71
N GLY A 10 10.27 18.85 4.75
CA GLY A 10 9.39 19.79 5.43
C GLY A 10 8.07 20.09 4.73
N HIS A 11 7.76 19.44 3.60
CA HIS A 11 6.59 19.79 2.79
C HIS A 11 5.83 18.55 2.29
N ALA A 12 4.61 18.42 2.76
CA ALA A 12 3.63 17.48 2.23
C ALA A 12 2.26 18.17 2.15
N GLN A 13 1.41 17.77 1.22
CA GLN A 13 0.13 18.44 0.99
C GLN A 13 -0.93 17.48 0.46
N LEU A 14 -2.20 17.87 0.64
CA LEU A 14 -3.34 17.22 -0.01
C LEU A 14 -3.43 17.69 -1.47
N THR A 15 -3.48 16.74 -2.40
CA THR A 15 -3.54 17.01 -3.84
C THR A 15 -4.67 16.23 -4.49
N ASP A 16 -5.02 16.61 -5.72
CA ASP A 16 -5.82 15.80 -6.62
C ASP A 16 -4.91 14.96 -7.50
N LYS A 17 -5.15 13.66 -7.53
CA LYS A 17 -4.35 12.66 -8.24
C LYS A 17 -5.25 11.71 -9.03
N GLU A 18 -4.74 11.13 -10.09
CA GLU A 18 -5.46 10.08 -10.82
C GLU A 18 -5.64 8.83 -9.96
N LYS A 19 -6.79 8.17 -10.10
CA LYS A 19 -7.03 6.88 -9.45
C LYS A 19 -6.06 5.84 -10.02
N PRO A 20 -5.41 5.01 -9.17
CA PRO A 20 -4.52 3.97 -9.66
C PRO A 20 -5.29 2.91 -10.47
N THR A 21 -4.58 2.25 -11.39
CA THR A 21 -5.09 1.17 -12.21
C THR A 21 -4.28 -0.10 -12.00
N ILE A 22 -4.87 -1.26 -12.30
CA ILE A 22 -4.15 -2.55 -12.31
C ILE A 22 -3.04 -2.49 -13.37
N THR A 23 -1.81 -2.80 -12.98
CA THR A 23 -0.64 -2.84 -13.87
C THR A 23 0.05 -4.21 -13.88
N SER A 24 -0.26 -5.05 -12.89
CA SER A 24 0.19 -6.45 -12.81
C SER A 24 -1.02 -7.34 -12.49
N SER A 25 -1.00 -8.55 -13.00
CA SER A 25 -2.05 -9.55 -12.74
C SER A 25 -2.19 -9.94 -11.25
N THR A 26 -1.22 -9.57 -10.40
CA THR A 26 -1.24 -9.83 -8.95
C THR A 26 -1.59 -8.59 -8.11
N ASP A 27 -1.90 -7.45 -8.74
CA ASP A 27 -2.28 -6.22 -8.06
C ASP A 27 -3.75 -6.26 -7.59
N ALA A 28 -4.06 -5.49 -6.56
CA ALA A 28 -5.43 -5.10 -6.20
C ALA A 28 -5.53 -3.59 -6.02
N ILE A 29 -6.67 -3.02 -6.40
CA ILE A 29 -7.04 -1.63 -6.10
C ILE A 29 -7.97 -1.64 -4.89
N ILE A 30 -7.57 -0.93 -3.86
CA ILE A 30 -8.31 -0.85 -2.60
C ILE A 30 -8.86 0.56 -2.44
N ARG A 31 -10.17 0.68 -2.24
CA ARG A 31 -10.81 1.91 -1.76
C ARG A 31 -10.59 2.00 -0.25
N ILE A 32 -9.85 3.01 0.18
CA ILE A 32 -9.48 3.18 1.59
C ILE A 32 -10.70 3.59 2.42
N VAL A 33 -10.92 2.92 3.53
CA VAL A 33 -11.92 3.24 4.55
C VAL A 33 -11.28 4.02 5.69
N LYS A 34 -10.12 3.54 6.17
CA LYS A 34 -9.29 4.23 7.15
C LYS A 34 -7.81 4.01 6.87
N THR A 35 -7.04 5.03 7.16
CA THR A 35 -5.58 4.99 7.15
C THR A 35 -5.05 5.70 8.39
N THR A 36 -3.78 5.49 8.71
CA THR A 36 -3.13 6.17 9.83
C THR A 36 -1.95 7.01 9.37
N ILE A 37 -1.48 7.87 10.25
CA ILE A 37 -0.18 8.53 10.16
C ILE A 37 0.70 7.86 11.21
N CYS A 38 1.85 7.35 10.79
CA CYS A 38 2.83 6.74 11.69
C CYS A 38 4.11 7.58 11.76
N GLY A 39 4.99 7.25 12.69
CA GLY A 39 6.27 7.95 12.84
C GLY A 39 7.12 7.95 11.57
N THR A 40 7.01 6.90 10.76
CA THR A 40 7.68 6.77 9.46
C THR A 40 7.29 7.90 8.50
N ASP A 41 6.01 8.25 8.41
CA ASP A 41 5.54 9.34 7.55
C ASP A 41 6.15 10.68 7.97
N LEU A 42 6.30 10.90 9.28
CA LEU A 42 6.94 12.10 9.83
C LEU A 42 8.43 12.15 9.49
N HIS A 43 9.14 11.02 9.53
CA HIS A 43 10.54 10.92 9.10
C HIS A 43 10.70 11.20 7.60
N ILE A 44 9.78 10.68 6.77
CA ILE A 44 9.78 10.99 5.32
C ILE A 44 9.58 12.49 5.11
N ILE A 45 8.57 13.10 5.75
CA ILE A 45 8.30 14.53 5.61
C ILE A 45 9.50 15.36 6.08
N LYS A 46 10.18 14.95 7.14
CA LYS A 46 11.39 15.64 7.62
C LYS A 46 12.57 15.55 6.64
N GLY A 47 12.59 14.55 5.76
CA GLY A 47 13.65 14.31 4.77
C GLY A 47 14.70 13.27 5.22
N ASP A 48 14.39 12.49 6.25
CA ASP A 48 15.29 11.43 6.77
C ASP A 48 15.34 10.20 5.82
N THR A 49 14.49 10.15 4.79
CA THR A 49 14.34 9.04 3.84
C THR A 49 14.54 9.57 2.41
N PRO A 50 15.79 9.82 1.99
CA PRO A 50 16.09 10.55 0.76
C PRO A 50 15.69 9.83 -0.54
N GLU A 51 15.41 8.52 -0.51
CA GLU A 51 14.93 7.74 -1.64
C GLU A 51 13.45 7.99 -1.98
N VAL A 52 12.68 8.60 -1.09
CA VAL A 52 11.27 8.94 -1.36
C VAL A 52 11.21 10.09 -2.36
N LYS A 53 10.57 9.82 -3.49
CA LYS A 53 10.44 10.81 -4.58
C LYS A 53 9.35 11.82 -4.29
N SER A 54 9.53 13.04 -4.82
CA SER A 54 8.45 14.03 -4.87
C SER A 54 7.20 13.45 -5.51
N HIS A 55 6.03 13.84 -5.02
CA HIS A 55 4.71 13.34 -5.42
C HIS A 55 4.40 11.89 -5.04
N THR A 56 5.18 11.28 -4.15
CA THR A 56 4.80 9.99 -3.53
C THR A 56 3.66 10.21 -2.55
N THR A 57 2.55 9.49 -2.72
CA THR A 57 1.47 9.43 -1.73
C THR A 57 1.96 8.67 -0.50
N LEU A 58 1.84 9.27 0.67
CA LEU A 58 2.29 8.69 1.94
C LEU A 58 1.36 7.57 2.44
N GLY A 59 1.80 6.90 3.50
CA GLY A 59 1.03 5.90 4.24
C GLY A 59 1.28 4.46 3.80
N HIS A 60 1.33 3.58 4.79
CA HIS A 60 1.55 2.13 4.62
C HIS A 60 0.71 1.30 5.59
N GLU A 61 -0.24 1.92 6.26
CA GLU A 61 -1.18 1.28 7.19
C GLU A 61 -2.59 1.67 6.77
N GLY A 62 -3.42 0.69 6.41
CA GLY A 62 -4.77 0.98 5.95
C GLY A 62 -5.71 -0.20 6.00
N ILE A 63 -6.99 0.12 6.04
CA ILE A 63 -8.10 -0.81 5.87
C ILE A 63 -8.97 -0.28 4.73
N GLY A 64 -9.44 -1.17 3.87
CA GLY A 64 -10.28 -0.77 2.76
C GLY A 64 -11.12 -1.90 2.19
N ILE A 65 -11.79 -1.59 1.10
CA ILE A 65 -12.62 -2.52 0.34
C ILE A 65 -11.97 -2.71 -1.03
N ILE A 66 -11.80 -3.96 -1.43
CA ILE A 66 -11.29 -4.30 -2.77
C ILE A 66 -12.27 -3.83 -3.83
N GLU A 67 -11.81 -3.03 -4.77
CA GLU A 67 -12.59 -2.51 -5.87
C GLU A 67 -12.25 -3.17 -7.21
N GLU A 68 -10.98 -3.50 -7.41
CA GLU A 68 -10.48 -4.20 -8.61
C GLU A 68 -9.38 -5.19 -8.20
N ILE A 69 -9.26 -6.28 -8.94
CA ILE A 69 -8.18 -7.28 -8.79
C ILE A 69 -7.61 -7.66 -10.15
N GLY A 70 -6.32 -7.99 -10.18
CA GLY A 70 -5.71 -8.62 -11.33
C GLY A 70 -6.10 -10.09 -11.48
N ASP A 71 -5.93 -10.63 -12.68
CA ASP A 71 -6.41 -11.98 -13.05
C ASP A 71 -5.74 -13.13 -12.25
N ASN A 72 -4.60 -12.87 -11.62
CA ASN A 72 -3.85 -13.85 -10.81
C ASN A 72 -3.99 -13.60 -9.30
N VAL A 73 -4.96 -12.81 -8.85
CA VAL A 73 -5.36 -12.71 -7.44
C VAL A 73 -6.37 -13.82 -7.16
N ASN A 74 -6.05 -14.73 -6.25
CA ASN A 74 -6.83 -15.94 -6.01
C ASN A 74 -7.50 -16.00 -4.64
N ASN A 75 -6.94 -15.31 -3.63
CA ASN A 75 -7.41 -15.39 -2.24
C ASN A 75 -8.44 -14.30 -1.89
N PHE A 76 -8.71 -13.38 -2.81
CA PHE A 76 -9.58 -12.22 -2.59
C PHE A 76 -10.49 -11.99 -3.77
N LYS A 77 -11.60 -11.30 -3.52
CA LYS A 77 -12.57 -10.86 -4.53
C LYS A 77 -12.97 -9.41 -4.31
N VAL A 78 -13.51 -8.80 -5.34
CA VAL A 78 -14.12 -7.45 -5.27
C VAL A 78 -15.21 -7.44 -4.17
N GLY A 79 -15.18 -6.41 -3.33
CA GLY A 79 -16.07 -6.25 -2.19
C GLY A 79 -15.52 -6.76 -0.86
N ASP A 80 -14.43 -7.53 -0.85
CA ASP A 80 -13.82 -7.99 0.41
C ASP A 80 -13.24 -6.79 1.19
N LYS A 81 -13.50 -6.78 2.51
CA LYS A 81 -12.85 -5.85 3.44
C LYS A 81 -11.51 -6.42 3.87
N VAL A 82 -10.46 -5.63 3.68
CA VAL A 82 -9.09 -6.08 3.88
C VAL A 82 -8.26 -5.11 4.71
N ILE A 83 -7.30 -5.68 5.44
CA ILE A 83 -6.20 -4.97 6.10
C ILE A 83 -5.00 -5.02 5.16
N ILE A 84 -4.36 -3.88 4.94
CA ILE A 84 -3.19 -3.74 4.07
C ILE A 84 -1.94 -3.93 4.92
N SER A 85 -1.08 -4.88 4.54
CA SER A 85 0.23 -5.06 5.16
C SER A 85 1.15 -3.88 4.84
N CYS A 86 1.88 -3.40 5.84
CA CYS A 86 2.94 -2.41 5.61
C CYS A 86 4.12 -3.00 4.80
N ILE A 87 4.25 -4.33 4.75
CA ILE A 87 5.25 -5.04 3.97
C ILE A 87 4.56 -5.76 2.82
N SER A 88 4.83 -5.34 1.60
CA SER A 88 4.41 -6.06 0.41
C SER A 88 5.37 -7.21 0.11
N SER A 89 4.86 -8.34 -0.35
CA SER A 89 5.71 -9.51 -0.60
C SER A 89 5.10 -10.47 -1.62
N CYS A 90 5.95 -11.08 -2.45
CA CYS A 90 5.49 -11.94 -3.54
C CYS A 90 5.00 -13.34 -3.09
N GLY A 91 5.32 -13.75 -1.87
CA GLY A 91 4.95 -15.06 -1.29
C GLY A 91 5.70 -16.27 -1.85
N LYS A 92 6.55 -16.13 -2.88
CA LYS A 92 7.14 -17.26 -3.61
C LYS A 92 8.67 -17.27 -3.74
N CYS A 93 9.37 -16.16 -3.48
CA CYS A 93 10.83 -16.14 -3.49
C CYS A 93 11.43 -16.83 -2.25
N TYR A 94 12.73 -16.99 -2.26
CA TYR A 94 13.44 -17.67 -1.17
C TYR A 94 13.12 -17.11 0.22
N TYR A 95 13.20 -15.80 0.39
CA TYR A 95 12.90 -15.16 1.68
C TYR A 95 11.42 -15.23 2.05
N CYS A 96 10.52 -15.02 1.11
CA CYS A 96 9.08 -15.13 1.36
C CYS A 96 8.68 -16.53 1.82
N LYS A 97 9.25 -17.59 1.23
CA LYS A 97 9.02 -18.98 1.67
C LYS A 97 9.53 -19.26 3.09
N LYS A 98 10.45 -18.45 3.60
CA LYS A 98 10.95 -18.50 4.98
C LYS A 98 10.20 -17.55 5.93
N GLY A 99 9.17 -16.84 5.46
CA GLY A 99 8.44 -15.84 6.24
C GLY A 99 9.21 -14.53 6.47
N ILE A 100 10.31 -14.30 5.75
CA ILE A 100 11.14 -13.09 5.87
C ILE A 100 10.72 -12.11 4.77
N TYR A 101 9.49 -11.63 4.84
CA TYR A 101 8.84 -10.85 3.78
C TYR A 101 9.50 -9.51 3.48
N ALA A 102 10.14 -8.88 4.50
CA ALA A 102 10.87 -7.62 4.31
C ALA A 102 12.04 -7.74 3.34
N HIS A 103 12.54 -8.94 3.08
CA HIS A 103 13.62 -9.23 2.13
C HIS A 103 13.11 -9.84 0.81
N CYS A 104 11.87 -9.58 0.43
CA CYS A 104 11.31 -10.08 -0.83
C CYS A 104 12.18 -9.68 -2.02
N GLU A 105 12.66 -10.67 -2.79
CA GLU A 105 13.57 -10.48 -3.94
C GLU A 105 12.86 -9.97 -5.20
N ASN A 106 11.53 -10.00 -5.23
CA ASN A 106 10.73 -9.60 -6.38
C ASN A 106 10.15 -8.16 -6.24
N GLY A 107 10.86 -7.28 -5.54
CA GLY A 107 10.47 -5.88 -5.41
C GLY A 107 9.43 -5.61 -4.32
N GLY A 108 9.27 -6.51 -3.36
CA GLY A 108 8.48 -6.27 -2.15
C GLY A 108 9.30 -5.61 -1.04
N GLY A 109 8.85 -5.75 0.18
CA GLY A 109 9.40 -5.10 1.37
C GLY A 109 8.55 -3.89 1.78
N TRP A 110 9.15 -2.95 2.50
CA TRP A 110 8.49 -1.68 2.80
C TRP A 110 8.52 -0.76 1.57
N ILE A 111 7.48 -0.80 0.76
CA ILE A 111 7.40 -0.04 -0.49
C ILE A 111 6.22 0.93 -0.53
N LEU A 112 5.09 0.64 0.13
CA LEU A 112 3.93 1.53 0.17
C LEU A 112 4.26 2.82 0.93
N GLY A 113 3.88 3.96 0.37
CA GLY A 113 4.16 5.27 0.96
C GLY A 113 5.65 5.62 1.00
N HIS A 114 6.48 4.90 0.25
CA HIS A 114 7.93 4.99 0.21
C HIS A 114 8.43 4.96 -1.24
N LEU A 115 8.47 3.79 -1.87
CA LEU A 115 8.89 3.60 -3.27
C LEU A 115 7.71 3.63 -4.25
N VAL A 116 6.52 3.36 -3.78
CA VAL A 116 5.26 3.45 -4.52
C VAL A 116 4.21 4.20 -3.69
N ASN A 117 3.15 4.67 -4.33
CA ASN A 117 2.08 5.39 -3.66
C ASN A 117 1.43 4.55 -2.56
N GLY A 118 1.15 5.19 -1.42
CA GLY A 118 0.65 4.57 -0.21
C GLY A 118 -0.83 4.79 0.06
N THR A 119 -1.21 4.57 1.32
CA THR A 119 -2.60 4.46 1.78
C THR A 119 -3.26 5.78 2.16
N GLN A 120 -2.53 6.89 2.25
CA GLN A 120 -3.10 8.21 2.58
C GLN A 120 -3.74 8.85 1.33
N ALA A 121 -4.69 8.13 0.74
CA ALA A 121 -5.48 8.52 -0.42
C ALA A 121 -6.84 7.82 -0.40
N GLU A 122 -7.73 8.20 -1.29
CA GLU A 122 -9.03 7.51 -1.43
C GLU A 122 -8.87 6.09 -1.99
N TYR A 123 -7.83 5.85 -2.81
CA TYR A 123 -7.51 4.55 -3.41
C TYR A 123 -6.01 4.28 -3.38
N VAL A 124 -5.66 3.02 -3.20
CA VAL A 124 -4.27 2.55 -3.30
C VAL A 124 -4.19 1.30 -4.16
N LYS A 125 -3.13 1.17 -4.94
CA LYS A 125 -2.75 -0.08 -5.59
C LYS A 125 -1.82 -0.86 -4.69
N VAL A 126 -2.21 -2.09 -4.32
CA VAL A 126 -1.41 -3.00 -3.50
C VAL A 126 -0.85 -4.09 -4.40
N PRO A 127 0.48 -4.17 -4.59
CA PRO A 127 1.11 -5.25 -5.36
C PRO A 127 1.12 -6.55 -4.55
N PHE A 128 1.18 -7.69 -5.26
CA PHE A 128 1.20 -9.01 -4.65
C PHE A 128 0.05 -9.22 -3.67
N ALA A 129 -1.18 -8.92 -4.08
CA ALA A 129 -2.34 -8.85 -3.22
C ALA A 129 -2.54 -10.09 -2.33
N ASP A 130 -2.37 -11.30 -2.88
CA ASP A 130 -2.57 -12.55 -2.13
C ASP A 130 -1.65 -12.70 -0.91
N ASN A 131 -0.49 -12.04 -0.89
CA ASN A 131 0.45 -12.09 0.23
C ASN A 131 0.62 -10.74 0.96
N SER A 132 -0.02 -9.69 0.46
CA SER A 132 0.10 -8.31 1.00
C SER A 132 -1.20 -7.81 1.63
N LEU A 133 -2.28 -8.59 1.55
CA LEU A 133 -3.58 -8.29 2.14
C LEU A 133 -3.99 -9.38 3.12
N TYR A 134 -4.83 -8.99 4.09
CA TYR A 134 -5.46 -9.91 5.04
C TYR A 134 -6.96 -9.62 5.10
N HIS A 135 -7.79 -10.65 5.17
CA HIS A 135 -9.22 -10.45 5.40
C HIS A 135 -9.45 -9.76 6.75
N ALA A 136 -10.18 -8.67 6.75
CA ALA A 136 -10.59 -8.03 7.99
C ALA A 136 -11.62 -8.92 8.72
N PRO A 137 -11.50 -9.14 10.05
CA PRO A 137 -12.50 -9.87 10.80
C PRO A 137 -13.89 -9.24 10.66
N SER A 138 -14.92 -10.06 10.48
CA SER A 138 -16.30 -9.61 10.23
C SER A 138 -16.90 -8.79 11.39
N ASN A 139 -16.39 -8.96 12.60
CA ASN A 139 -16.80 -8.24 13.81
C ASN A 139 -16.03 -6.91 14.01
N LEU A 140 -15.09 -6.58 13.13
CA LEU A 140 -14.34 -5.34 13.20
C LEU A 140 -15.22 -4.19 12.71
N LYS A 141 -15.51 -3.24 13.60
CA LYS A 141 -16.17 -1.98 13.23
C LYS A 141 -15.16 -1.02 12.62
N ASP A 142 -15.62 -0.16 11.73
CA ASP A 142 -14.80 0.89 11.11
C ASP A 142 -14.35 1.96 12.11
#